data_62e4755bc83f76a3d45fa26dd993c578
#
_entry.id   62e4755bc83f76a3d45fa26dd993c578
#
_cell.length_a   1.000
_cell.length_b   1.000
_cell.length_c   1.000
_cell.angle_alpha   90.00
_cell.angle_beta   90.00
_cell.angle_gamma   90.00
#
_symmetry.space_group_name_H-M   'P 1'
#
loop_
_entity.id
_entity.type
_entity.pdbx_description
1 polymer ?
#
loop_
_entity_poly.entity_id
_entity_poly.type
_entity_poly.pdbx_seq_one_letter_code
_entity_poly.pdbx_strand_id
1 'polypeptide(L)'
;MAPVVDGVVLAGTLLAFLFGLGLGAHALDELHGRPLRTSLGPRTLLALGIAGMAGAMAVAVAGVFAISSWVIAWAIAGIALAIGYAFERPRPLHTPLGFGLAWGAFPTLVGYWAQAQTIGSGALLMAAATTLLSMTQRALSTPARNLRRTVDFAEMVLERRDATERWTEGEILETWEVPLKLLTAAVITFALGLLAVRVL
;
A
#
# COMPACT_ATOMS: atom_id res chain seq x y z
N MET A 1 7.42 -29.63 -10.30
CA MET A 1 7.04 -29.25 -8.92
C MET A 1 6.81 -27.76 -8.89
N ALA A 2 5.71 -27.29 -8.31
CA ALA A 2 5.55 -25.84 -8.06
C ALA A 2 6.61 -25.41 -7.04
N PRO A 3 7.26 -24.24 -7.23
CA PRO A 3 8.25 -23.76 -6.27
C PRO A 3 7.58 -23.57 -4.90
N VAL A 4 8.17 -24.16 -3.87
CA VAL A 4 7.74 -23.97 -2.48
C VAL A 4 8.14 -22.56 -2.07
N VAL A 5 7.28 -21.87 -1.32
CA VAL A 5 7.60 -20.54 -0.79
C VAL A 5 8.70 -20.68 0.28
N ASP A 6 9.81 -19.96 0.10
CA ASP A 6 10.83 -19.85 1.11
C ASP A 6 10.34 -18.94 2.25
N GLY A 7 10.13 -19.54 3.43
CA GLY A 7 9.60 -18.83 4.60
C GLY A 7 10.54 -17.76 5.14
N VAL A 8 11.85 -17.93 5.02
CA VAL A 8 12.84 -16.94 5.48
C VAL A 8 12.82 -15.72 4.55
N VAL A 9 12.80 -15.95 3.25
CA VAL A 9 12.68 -14.90 2.24
C VAL A 9 11.35 -14.16 2.39
N LEU A 10 10.23 -14.88 2.62
CA LEU A 10 8.93 -14.27 2.87
C LEU A 10 8.95 -13.39 4.12
N ALA A 11 9.45 -13.90 5.24
CA ALA A 11 9.54 -13.15 6.49
C ALA A 11 10.43 -11.91 6.34
N GLY A 12 11.58 -12.03 5.68
CA GLY A 12 12.47 -10.91 5.39
C GLY A 12 11.79 -9.85 4.52
N THR A 13 11.09 -10.27 3.47
CA THR A 13 10.34 -9.35 2.59
C THR A 13 9.25 -8.60 3.37
N LEU A 14 8.45 -9.30 4.17
CA LEU A 14 7.42 -8.69 5.00
C LEU A 14 8.01 -7.71 6.02
N LEU A 15 9.14 -8.08 6.63
CA LEU A 15 9.83 -7.22 7.59
C LEU A 15 10.40 -5.95 6.93
N ALA A 16 10.96 -6.06 5.72
CA ALA A 16 11.43 -4.92 4.95
C ALA A 16 10.27 -3.96 4.62
N PHE A 17 9.11 -4.48 4.22
CA PHE A 17 7.93 -3.66 3.99
C PHE A 17 7.36 -3.07 5.28
N LEU A 18 7.37 -3.80 6.39
CA LEU A 18 6.94 -3.27 7.69
C LEU A 18 7.80 -2.05 8.10
N PHE A 19 9.12 -2.15 7.97
CA PHE A 19 10.02 -1.04 8.27
C PHE A 19 9.89 0.09 7.25
N GLY A 20 9.99 -0.21 5.95
CA GLY A 20 10.01 0.81 4.91
C GLY A 20 8.67 1.52 4.75
N LEU A 21 7.58 0.77 4.60
CA LEU A 21 6.24 1.31 4.37
C LEU A 21 5.50 1.52 5.70
N GLY A 22 5.45 0.49 6.54
CA GLY A 22 4.67 0.54 7.78
C GLY A 22 5.17 1.60 8.76
N LEU A 23 6.46 1.76 8.91
CA LEU A 23 7.04 2.75 9.82
C LEU A 23 7.58 3.97 9.06
N GLY A 24 8.49 3.74 8.11
CA GLY A 24 9.26 4.81 7.46
C GLY A 24 8.39 5.75 6.64
N ALA A 25 7.67 5.23 5.66
CA ALA A 25 6.83 6.04 4.77
C ALA A 25 5.70 6.75 5.53
N HIS A 26 5.02 6.05 6.46
CA HIS A 26 3.93 6.66 7.22
C HIS A 26 4.42 7.77 8.14
N ALA A 27 5.60 7.64 8.77
CA ALA A 27 6.17 8.70 9.60
C ALA A 27 6.58 9.93 8.78
N LEU A 28 7.14 9.73 7.58
CA LEU A 28 7.49 10.82 6.66
C LEU A 28 6.26 11.51 6.08
N ASP A 29 5.23 10.76 5.73
CA ASP A 29 3.95 11.28 5.26
C ASP A 29 3.26 12.13 6.36
N GLU A 30 3.26 11.63 7.60
CA GLU A 30 2.74 12.37 8.76
C GLU A 30 3.57 13.61 9.08
N LEU A 31 4.87 13.59 8.84
CA LEU A 31 5.74 14.76 8.99
C LEU A 31 5.38 15.86 8.00
N HIS A 32 5.00 15.53 6.76
CA HIS A 32 4.73 16.48 5.68
C HIS A 32 3.29 16.97 5.67
N GLY A 33 2.32 16.08 5.64
CA GLY A 33 0.88 16.40 5.42
C GLY A 33 -0.04 16.15 6.63
N ARG A 34 0.47 15.52 7.69
CA ARG A 34 -0.30 15.08 8.88
C ARG A 34 -1.60 14.33 8.56
N PRO A 35 -1.56 13.34 7.66
CA PRO A 35 -2.78 12.62 7.26
C PRO A 35 -3.43 11.85 8.42
N LEU A 36 -2.66 11.42 9.43
CA LEU A 36 -3.17 10.70 10.59
C LEU A 36 -3.49 11.64 11.79
N ARG A 37 -3.03 12.90 11.74
CA ARG A 37 -3.20 13.89 12.82
C ARG A 37 -2.71 13.37 14.17
N THR A 38 -1.57 12.67 14.20
CA THR A 38 -0.96 12.18 15.44
C THR A 38 -0.48 13.33 16.31
N SER A 39 -0.33 13.09 17.60
CA SER A 39 0.26 14.05 18.55
C SER A 39 1.79 14.03 18.55
N LEU A 40 2.42 13.22 17.70
CA LEU A 40 3.87 13.08 17.63
C LEU A 40 4.54 14.36 17.12
N GLY A 41 5.62 14.76 17.76
CA GLY A 41 6.40 15.93 17.34
C GLY A 41 7.20 15.67 16.05
N PRO A 42 7.56 16.74 15.30
CA PRO A 42 8.28 16.59 14.03
C PRO A 42 9.62 15.85 14.14
N ARG A 43 10.35 16.05 15.26
CA ARG A 43 11.62 15.34 15.52
C ARG A 43 11.41 13.83 15.68
N THR A 44 10.35 13.43 16.39
CA THR A 44 10.00 12.02 16.59
C THR A 44 9.59 11.38 15.27
N LEU A 45 8.75 12.07 14.47
CA LEU A 45 8.34 11.59 13.15
C LEU A 45 9.54 11.43 12.21
N LEU A 46 10.45 12.40 12.20
CA LEU A 46 11.68 12.29 11.39
C LEU A 46 12.55 11.10 11.85
N ALA A 47 12.74 10.94 13.15
CA ALA A 47 13.52 9.82 13.71
C ALA A 47 12.90 8.47 13.34
N LEU A 48 11.57 8.33 13.45
CA LEU A 48 10.84 7.13 13.04
C LEU A 48 10.94 6.89 11.54
N GLY A 49 10.85 7.94 10.72
CA GLY A 49 11.03 7.87 9.28
C GLY A 49 12.42 7.33 8.89
N ILE A 50 13.48 7.92 9.48
CA ILE A 50 14.86 7.48 9.26
C ILE A 50 15.07 6.05 9.77
N ALA A 51 14.59 5.72 10.98
CA ALA A 51 14.73 4.39 11.56
C ALA A 51 14.01 3.33 10.71
N GLY A 52 12.83 3.64 10.18
CA GLY A 52 12.09 2.76 9.28
C GLY A 52 12.86 2.50 7.98
N MET A 53 13.36 3.55 7.32
CA MET A 53 14.13 3.39 6.08
C MET A 53 15.46 2.66 6.33
N ALA A 54 16.16 2.96 7.43
CA ALA A 54 17.37 2.27 7.82
C ALA A 54 17.11 0.79 8.15
N GLY A 55 16.00 0.48 8.84
CA GLY A 55 15.56 -0.88 9.11
C GLY A 55 15.29 -1.67 7.84
N ALA A 56 14.56 -1.09 6.89
CA ALA A 56 14.31 -1.73 5.59
C ALA A 56 15.62 -2.00 4.83
N MET A 57 16.56 -1.05 4.86
CA MET A 57 17.87 -1.22 4.24
C MET A 57 18.71 -2.29 4.96
N ALA A 58 18.67 -2.34 6.29
CA ALA A 58 19.38 -3.38 7.05
C ALA A 58 18.87 -4.79 6.71
N VAL A 59 17.54 -4.96 6.58
CA VAL A 59 16.95 -6.23 6.11
C VAL A 59 17.38 -6.53 4.67
N ALA A 60 17.45 -5.52 3.80
CA ALA A 60 17.93 -5.71 2.42
C ALA A 60 19.40 -6.14 2.39
N VAL A 61 20.26 -5.55 3.23
CA VAL A 61 21.68 -5.97 3.35
C VAL A 61 21.78 -7.42 3.81
N ALA A 62 20.98 -7.84 4.80
CA ALA A 62 20.93 -9.26 5.19
C ALA A 62 20.43 -10.13 4.01
N GLY A 63 19.48 -9.66 3.23
CA GLY A 63 18.96 -10.34 2.04
C GLY A 63 20.00 -10.54 0.93
N VAL A 64 21.07 -9.74 0.87
CA VAL A 64 22.18 -9.96 -0.09
C VAL A 64 22.80 -11.33 0.09
N PHE A 65 22.99 -11.75 1.33
CA PHE A 65 23.60 -13.04 1.65
C PHE A 65 22.64 -14.23 1.45
N ALA A 66 21.35 -13.99 1.58
CA ALA A 66 20.33 -15.04 1.47
C ALA A 66 19.77 -15.20 0.05
N ILE A 67 19.75 -14.11 -0.74
CA ILE A 67 19.07 -14.06 -2.02
C ILE A 67 20.04 -13.65 -3.15
N SER A 68 20.39 -12.35 -3.21
CA SER A 68 21.20 -11.77 -4.29
C SER A 68 21.50 -10.30 -4.00
N SER A 69 22.60 -9.78 -4.54
CA SER A 69 22.97 -8.35 -4.47
C SER A 69 21.91 -7.41 -5.08
N TRP A 70 21.08 -7.89 -6.00
CA TRP A 70 19.96 -7.13 -6.58
C TRP A 70 18.91 -6.70 -5.56
N VAL A 71 18.86 -7.33 -4.37
CA VAL A 71 17.98 -6.89 -3.26
C VAL A 71 18.22 -5.43 -2.90
N ILE A 72 19.48 -4.95 -2.97
CA ILE A 72 19.82 -3.55 -2.69
C ILE A 72 19.18 -2.61 -3.72
N ALA A 73 19.17 -2.98 -4.99
CA ALA A 73 18.53 -2.17 -6.03
C ALA A 73 17.02 -2.03 -5.78
N TRP A 74 16.35 -3.12 -5.39
CA TRP A 74 14.94 -3.09 -5.01
C TRP A 74 14.69 -2.24 -3.76
N ALA A 75 15.55 -2.34 -2.75
CA ALA A 75 15.43 -1.54 -1.53
C ALA A 75 15.62 -0.04 -1.80
N ILE A 76 16.63 0.33 -2.61
CA ILE A 76 16.86 1.74 -3.02
C ILE A 76 15.64 2.25 -3.79
N ALA A 77 15.12 1.49 -4.75
CA ALA A 77 13.93 1.88 -5.50
C ALA A 77 12.71 2.06 -4.58
N GLY A 78 12.49 1.15 -3.62
CA GLY A 78 11.40 1.25 -2.65
C GLY A 78 11.52 2.46 -1.74
N ILE A 79 12.71 2.75 -1.22
CA ILE A 79 12.99 3.92 -0.40
C ILE A 79 12.77 5.21 -1.21
N ALA A 80 13.25 5.26 -2.45
CA ALA A 80 13.05 6.41 -3.34
C ALA A 80 11.56 6.65 -3.63
N LEU A 81 10.79 5.58 -3.88
CA LEU A 81 9.34 5.68 -4.05
C LEU A 81 8.65 6.18 -2.78
N ALA A 82 9.02 5.67 -1.61
CA ALA A 82 8.43 6.07 -0.34
C ALA A 82 8.71 7.54 -0.02
N ILE A 83 9.96 7.98 -0.18
CA ILE A 83 10.37 9.37 0.02
C ILE A 83 9.68 10.27 -1.02
N GLY A 84 9.74 9.90 -2.30
CA GLY A 84 9.11 10.68 -3.38
C GLY A 84 7.60 10.83 -3.16
N TYR A 85 6.95 9.80 -2.66
CA TYR A 85 5.53 9.85 -2.33
C TYR A 85 5.26 10.77 -1.12
N ALA A 86 6.00 10.62 -0.02
CA ALA A 86 5.82 11.44 1.19
C ALA A 86 6.04 12.94 0.93
N PHE A 87 6.96 13.30 0.04
CA PHE A 87 7.24 14.70 -0.32
C PHE A 87 6.48 15.20 -1.56
N GLU A 88 5.50 14.43 -2.05
CA GLU A 88 4.70 14.74 -3.24
C GLU A 88 5.51 15.03 -4.52
N ARG A 89 6.67 14.40 -4.65
CA ARG A 89 7.56 14.55 -5.81
C ARG A 89 8.14 13.20 -6.26
N PRO A 90 8.15 12.92 -7.57
CA PRO A 90 7.57 13.70 -8.66
C PRO A 90 6.04 13.59 -8.72
N ARG A 91 5.38 14.60 -9.26
CA ARG A 91 3.91 14.67 -9.38
C ARG A 91 3.24 13.41 -9.96
N PRO A 92 3.79 12.69 -10.96
CA PRO A 92 3.19 11.47 -11.49
C PRO A 92 2.93 10.37 -10.45
N LEU A 93 3.67 10.31 -9.34
CA LEU A 93 3.43 9.34 -8.26
C LEU A 93 2.07 9.56 -7.56
N HIS A 94 1.54 10.79 -7.60
CA HIS A 94 0.27 11.16 -6.97
C HIS A 94 -0.94 11.02 -7.88
N THR A 95 -0.76 10.62 -9.14
CA THR A 95 -1.86 10.21 -10.00
C THR A 95 -2.44 8.86 -9.55
N PRO A 96 -3.68 8.50 -9.91
CA PRO A 96 -4.23 7.18 -9.63
C PRO A 96 -3.32 6.04 -10.12
N LEU A 97 -2.79 6.18 -11.35
CA LEU A 97 -1.87 5.19 -11.92
C LEU A 97 -0.55 5.15 -11.18
N GLY A 98 0.07 6.32 -10.89
CA GLY A 98 1.32 6.38 -10.12
C GLY A 98 1.19 5.74 -8.74
N PHE A 99 0.09 6.00 -8.05
CA PHE A 99 -0.25 5.32 -6.80
C PHE A 99 -0.37 3.80 -6.98
N GLY A 100 -1.11 3.37 -8.01
CA GLY A 100 -1.28 1.94 -8.30
C GLY A 100 0.04 1.24 -8.60
N LEU A 101 0.92 1.87 -9.37
CA LEU A 101 2.25 1.33 -9.67
C LEU A 101 3.14 1.28 -8.43
N ALA A 102 3.17 2.33 -7.62
CA ALA A 102 4.02 2.40 -6.44
C ALA A 102 3.57 1.46 -5.31
N TRP A 103 2.25 1.35 -5.07
CA TRP A 103 1.69 0.61 -3.93
C TRP A 103 1.03 -0.73 -4.30
N GLY A 104 0.86 -1.00 -5.60
CA GLY A 104 0.35 -2.27 -6.12
C GLY A 104 1.41 -3.06 -6.85
N ALA A 105 1.87 -2.56 -8.01
CA ALA A 105 2.82 -3.28 -8.85
C ALA A 105 4.18 -3.50 -8.18
N PHE A 106 4.77 -2.46 -7.62
CA PHE A 106 6.11 -2.52 -7.04
C PHE A 106 6.23 -3.56 -5.92
N PRO A 107 5.38 -3.56 -4.87
CA PRO A 107 5.44 -4.58 -3.82
C PRO A 107 5.25 -6.00 -4.36
N THR A 108 4.35 -6.16 -5.34
CA THR A 108 4.10 -7.47 -5.98
C THR A 108 5.32 -7.97 -6.72
N LEU A 109 5.97 -7.12 -7.50
CA LEU A 109 7.19 -7.49 -8.23
C LEU A 109 8.35 -7.79 -7.30
N VAL A 110 8.53 -6.99 -6.24
CA VAL A 110 9.57 -7.23 -5.22
C VAL A 110 9.35 -8.57 -4.54
N GLY A 111 8.12 -8.84 -4.04
CA GLY A 111 7.81 -10.09 -3.36
C GLY A 111 7.97 -11.31 -4.28
N TYR A 112 7.49 -11.21 -5.51
CA TYR A 112 7.66 -12.29 -6.49
C TYR A 112 9.13 -12.52 -6.82
N TRP A 113 9.87 -11.44 -7.13
CA TRP A 113 11.28 -11.54 -7.49
C TRP A 113 12.13 -12.09 -6.33
N ALA A 114 11.85 -11.68 -5.11
CA ALA A 114 12.57 -12.20 -3.94
C ALA A 114 12.47 -13.73 -3.84
N GLN A 115 11.34 -14.32 -4.18
CA GLN A 115 11.10 -15.75 -4.17
C GLN A 115 11.64 -16.47 -5.43
N ALA A 116 11.45 -15.88 -6.61
CA ALA A 116 11.67 -16.57 -7.88
C ALA A 116 12.99 -16.17 -8.58
N GLN A 117 13.65 -15.10 -8.16
CA GLN A 117 14.86 -14.50 -8.75
C GLN A 117 14.70 -14.16 -10.25
N THR A 118 13.48 -14.07 -10.73
CA THR A 118 13.11 -13.76 -12.10
C THR A 118 11.78 -13.03 -12.15
N ILE A 119 11.47 -12.37 -13.27
CA ILE A 119 10.17 -11.76 -13.51
C ILE A 119 9.60 -12.36 -14.78
N GLY A 120 8.61 -13.25 -14.64
CA GLY A 120 7.89 -13.83 -15.75
C GLY A 120 6.58 -13.11 -16.06
N SER A 121 5.89 -13.55 -17.11
CA SER A 121 4.59 -13.00 -17.52
C SER A 121 3.54 -13.04 -16.43
N GLY A 122 3.52 -14.11 -15.61
CA GLY A 122 2.62 -14.23 -14.46
C GLY A 122 2.84 -13.12 -13.42
N ALA A 123 4.11 -12.77 -13.12
CA ALA A 123 4.43 -11.68 -12.21
C ALA A 123 3.94 -10.32 -12.75
N LEU A 124 4.09 -10.09 -14.06
CA LEU A 124 3.62 -8.86 -14.72
C LEU A 124 2.09 -8.75 -14.69
N LEU A 125 1.38 -9.86 -14.95
CA LEU A 125 -0.09 -9.89 -14.83
C LEU A 125 -0.56 -9.66 -13.40
N MET A 126 0.10 -10.23 -12.41
CA MET A 126 -0.19 -9.98 -11.00
C MET A 126 0.11 -8.54 -10.61
N ALA A 127 1.20 -7.96 -11.10
CA ALA A 127 1.53 -6.55 -10.88
C ALA A 127 0.47 -5.62 -11.50
N ALA A 128 -0.03 -5.94 -12.70
CA ALA A 128 -1.13 -5.20 -13.32
C ALA A 128 -2.43 -5.33 -12.48
N ALA A 129 -2.78 -6.53 -12.02
CA ALA A 129 -3.95 -6.75 -11.18
C ALA A 129 -3.86 -5.98 -9.86
N THR A 130 -2.72 -6.02 -9.17
CA THR A 130 -2.52 -5.28 -7.92
C THR A 130 -2.45 -3.78 -8.12
N THR A 131 -2.00 -3.29 -9.28
CA THR A 131 -2.13 -1.89 -9.69
C THR A 131 -3.59 -1.48 -9.72
N LEU A 132 -4.45 -2.23 -10.41
CA LEU A 132 -5.89 -1.96 -10.50
C LEU A 132 -6.58 -2.03 -9.13
N LEU A 133 -6.23 -3.01 -8.29
CA LEU A 133 -6.73 -3.10 -6.92
C LEU A 133 -6.36 -1.88 -6.07
N SER A 134 -5.10 -1.41 -6.17
CA SER A 134 -4.65 -0.20 -5.47
C SER A 134 -5.35 1.06 -5.98
N MET A 135 -5.58 1.16 -7.30
CA MET A 135 -6.36 2.26 -7.88
C MET A 135 -7.81 2.24 -7.38
N THR A 136 -8.44 1.06 -7.30
CA THR A 136 -9.79 0.90 -6.76
C THR A 136 -9.86 1.29 -5.29
N GLN A 137 -8.90 0.82 -4.48
CA GLN A 137 -8.79 1.21 -3.09
C GLN A 137 -8.69 2.74 -2.93
N ARG A 138 -7.86 3.40 -3.75
CA ARG A 138 -7.72 4.86 -3.74
C ARG A 138 -9.02 5.56 -4.17
N ALA A 139 -9.70 5.06 -5.19
CA ALA A 139 -10.96 5.63 -5.69
C ALA A 139 -12.06 5.60 -4.63
N LEU A 140 -12.11 4.56 -3.80
CA LEU A 140 -13.06 4.45 -2.69
C LEU A 140 -12.62 5.24 -1.45
N SER A 141 -11.34 5.15 -1.07
CA SER A 141 -10.84 5.77 0.18
C SER A 141 -10.71 7.29 0.11
N THR A 142 -10.44 7.85 -1.07
CA THR A 142 -10.24 9.29 -1.21
C THR A 142 -11.52 10.09 -0.94
N PRO A 143 -12.68 9.81 -1.58
CA PRO A 143 -13.91 10.54 -1.28
C PRO A 143 -14.39 10.32 0.16
N ALA A 144 -14.31 9.10 0.69
CA ALA A 144 -14.67 8.82 2.09
C ALA A 144 -13.82 9.64 3.08
N ARG A 145 -12.51 9.69 2.86
CA ARG A 145 -11.60 10.48 3.69
C ARG A 145 -11.87 11.99 3.57
N ASN A 146 -12.12 12.48 2.36
CA ASN A 146 -12.42 13.90 2.14
C ASN A 146 -13.72 14.27 2.85
N LEU A 147 -14.78 13.50 2.71
CA LEU A 147 -16.05 13.75 3.39
C LEU A 147 -15.84 13.81 4.90
N ARG A 148 -15.16 12.83 5.51
CA ARG A 148 -14.90 12.80 6.96
C ARG A 148 -14.03 13.93 7.50
N ARG A 149 -13.16 14.53 6.67
CA ARG A 149 -12.11 15.44 7.15
C ARG A 149 -12.29 16.89 6.79
N THR A 150 -13.01 17.15 5.71
CA THR A 150 -13.10 18.51 5.12
C THR A 150 -14.52 19.01 4.93
N VAL A 151 -15.52 18.17 5.22
CA VAL A 151 -16.93 18.53 5.09
C VAL A 151 -17.55 18.55 6.49
N ASP A 152 -18.18 19.67 6.86
CA ASP A 152 -18.86 19.83 8.15
C ASP A 152 -20.29 19.29 8.11
N PHE A 153 -20.91 19.25 6.93
CA PHE A 153 -22.25 18.75 6.71
C PHE A 153 -22.42 18.24 5.28
N ALA A 154 -22.97 17.04 5.12
CA ALA A 154 -23.32 16.48 3.82
C ALA A 154 -24.71 15.84 3.85
N GLU A 155 -25.53 16.19 2.87
CA GLU A 155 -26.81 15.57 2.56
C GLU A 155 -26.90 15.38 1.05
N MET A 156 -27.41 14.22 0.62
CA MET A 156 -27.69 13.96 -0.80
C MET A 156 -29.19 13.73 -0.96
N VAL A 157 -29.78 14.46 -1.90
CA VAL A 157 -31.20 14.33 -2.25
C VAL A 157 -31.33 13.64 -3.60
N LEU A 158 -32.02 12.52 -3.62
CA LEU A 158 -32.31 11.75 -4.82
C LEU A 158 -33.79 11.90 -5.15
N GLU A 159 -34.07 12.58 -6.24
CA GLU A 159 -35.44 12.65 -6.79
C GLU A 159 -35.69 11.44 -7.69
N ARG A 160 -36.56 10.55 -7.25
CA ARG A 160 -37.04 9.41 -8.04
C ARG A 160 -38.42 9.75 -8.63
N ARG A 161 -38.91 8.94 -9.58
CA ARG A 161 -40.22 9.16 -10.22
C ARG A 161 -41.37 9.28 -9.21
N ASP A 162 -41.33 8.52 -8.12
CA ASP A 162 -42.45 8.39 -7.19
C ASP A 162 -42.04 8.75 -5.73
N ALA A 163 -40.81 9.18 -5.46
CA ALA A 163 -40.33 9.50 -4.11
C ALA A 163 -39.09 10.40 -4.12
N THR A 164 -38.93 11.18 -3.06
CA THR A 164 -37.68 11.87 -2.74
C THR A 164 -36.98 11.14 -1.61
N GLU A 165 -35.78 10.68 -1.84
CA GLU A 165 -34.95 9.99 -0.86
C GLU A 165 -33.83 10.95 -0.41
N ARG A 166 -33.62 11.06 0.92
CA ARG A 166 -32.54 11.86 1.50
C ARG A 166 -31.54 10.95 2.18
N TRP A 167 -30.29 11.09 1.81
CA TRP A 167 -29.20 10.34 2.41
C TRP A 167 -28.41 11.24 3.34
N THR A 168 -28.20 10.75 4.54
CA THR A 168 -27.33 11.35 5.54
C THR A 168 -25.86 11.15 5.19
N GLU A 169 -24.97 11.89 5.85
CA GLU A 169 -23.51 11.71 5.70
C GLU A 169 -23.09 10.25 5.93
N GLY A 170 -23.68 9.57 6.92
CA GLY A 170 -23.40 8.17 7.21
C GLY A 170 -23.73 7.25 6.04
N GLU A 171 -24.90 7.40 5.44
CA GLU A 171 -25.32 6.61 4.29
C GLU A 171 -24.47 6.88 3.05
N ILE A 172 -24.07 8.14 2.83
CA ILE A 172 -23.13 8.49 1.76
C ILE A 172 -21.77 7.82 2.01
N LEU A 173 -21.24 7.86 3.23
CA LEU A 173 -19.97 7.21 3.58
C LEU A 173 -20.01 5.70 3.37
N GLU A 174 -21.10 5.04 3.72
CA GLU A 174 -21.28 3.61 3.56
C GLU A 174 -21.11 3.16 2.10
N THR A 175 -21.50 3.99 1.12
CA THR A 175 -21.34 3.68 -0.31
C THR A 175 -19.88 3.44 -0.73
N TRP A 176 -18.92 4.05 -0.01
CA TRP A 176 -17.49 3.89 -0.25
C TRP A 176 -16.83 2.95 0.75
N GLU A 177 -17.23 3.03 2.03
CA GLU A 177 -16.55 2.27 3.10
C GLU A 177 -16.89 0.79 3.11
N VAL A 178 -18.14 0.43 2.79
CA VAL A 178 -18.53 -0.97 2.72
C VAL A 178 -17.77 -1.70 1.59
N PRO A 179 -17.74 -1.21 0.34
CA PRO A 179 -16.91 -1.80 -0.70
C PRO A 179 -15.42 -1.82 -0.35
N LEU A 180 -14.91 -0.78 0.33
CA LEU A 180 -13.51 -0.72 0.75
C LEU A 180 -13.17 -1.81 1.78
N LYS A 181 -14.03 -2.04 2.77
CA LYS A 181 -13.89 -3.12 3.76
C LYS A 181 -13.94 -4.49 3.11
N LEU A 182 -14.88 -4.69 2.18
CA LEU A 182 -15.01 -5.95 1.43
C LEU A 182 -13.80 -6.20 0.54
N LEU A 183 -13.30 -5.18 -0.16
CA LEU A 183 -12.08 -5.26 -0.97
C LEU A 183 -10.88 -5.67 -0.11
N THR A 184 -10.71 -5.06 1.05
CA THR A 184 -9.63 -5.38 1.99
C THR A 184 -9.73 -6.82 2.47
N ALA A 185 -10.91 -7.25 2.88
CA ALA A 185 -11.16 -8.62 3.32
C ALA A 185 -10.88 -9.64 2.19
N ALA A 186 -11.35 -9.35 0.96
CA ALA A 186 -11.14 -10.20 -0.20
C ALA A 186 -9.64 -10.35 -0.54
N VAL A 187 -8.87 -9.26 -0.53
CA VAL A 187 -7.42 -9.29 -0.82
C VAL A 187 -6.68 -10.12 0.25
N ILE A 188 -6.99 -9.92 1.53
CA ILE A 188 -6.39 -10.69 2.63
C ILE A 188 -6.73 -12.18 2.50
N THR A 189 -8.00 -12.51 2.32
CA THR A 189 -8.46 -13.90 2.20
C THR A 189 -7.84 -14.58 0.98
N PHE A 190 -7.77 -13.87 -0.15
CA PHE A 190 -7.15 -14.40 -1.37
C PHE A 190 -5.65 -14.65 -1.17
N ALA A 191 -4.92 -13.72 -0.54
CA ALA A 191 -3.50 -13.87 -0.25
C ALA A 191 -3.23 -15.06 0.70
N LEU A 192 -4.05 -15.22 1.76
CA LEU A 192 -3.96 -16.34 2.67
C LEU A 192 -4.31 -17.67 1.96
N GLY A 193 -5.32 -17.68 1.09
CA GLY A 193 -5.68 -18.84 0.28
C GLY A 193 -4.54 -19.28 -0.65
N LEU A 194 -3.90 -18.32 -1.36
CA LEU A 194 -2.75 -18.61 -2.20
C LEU A 194 -1.56 -19.15 -1.39
N LEU A 195 -1.32 -18.60 -0.20
CA LEU A 195 -0.27 -19.08 0.69
C LEU A 195 -0.57 -20.51 1.17
N ALA A 196 -1.79 -20.80 1.60
CA ALA A 196 -2.20 -22.12 2.05
C ALA A 196 -2.02 -23.20 0.96
N VAL A 197 -2.41 -22.90 -0.29
CA VAL A 197 -2.22 -23.82 -1.43
C VAL A 197 -0.73 -24.08 -1.75
N ARG A 198 0.16 -23.19 -1.34
CA ARG A 198 1.62 -23.30 -1.62
C ARG A 198 2.42 -23.91 -0.50
N VAL A 199 1.91 -23.88 0.73
CA VAL A 199 2.59 -24.39 1.95
C VAL A 199 2.04 -25.73 2.38
N LEU A 200 0.78 -26.04 2.08
CA LEU A 200 0.11 -27.33 2.32
C LEU A 200 0.22 -28.23 1.10
#